data_a7f1ec97c0402a88b3729c3db5040fd1
#
_entry.id   a7f1ec97c0402a88b3729c3db5040fd1
#
_cell.length_a   1.000
_cell.length_b   1.000
_cell.length_c   1.000
_cell.angle_alpha   90.00
_cell.angle_beta   90.00
_cell.angle_gamma   90.00
#
_symmetry.space_group_name_H-M   'P 1'
#
loop_
_entity.id
_entity.type
_entity.pdbx_description
1 polymer ?
#
loop_
_entity_poly.entity_id
_entity_poly.type
_entity_poly.pdbx_seq_one_letter_code
_entity_poly.pdbx_strand_id
1 'polypeptide(L)'
;MLKIKNIHAKIEDKGILNGIDLEIKAGEIHAIMGPNGSGKSTLASVITGKEEYEVTDGQIMFENEDLEEVSPEERAHKGIFMSFQYPIEIPGITTTNFIKTAINETRKARGENDMPAKDMLKMLREKCDLLDIDQKFLSRSINDGFSGGEKKRNEIFQMAMLEPKLAILDETDSGLDIDALKIVANGVNKLKNQDNAVM
;
A
#
# COMPACT_ATOMS: atom_id res chain seq x y z
N MET A 1 12.83 9.96 -2.93
CA MET A 1 11.48 9.54 -2.49
C MET A 1 11.51 9.05 -1.04
N LEU A 2 11.98 7.85 -0.72
CA LEU A 2 12.12 7.36 0.68
C LEU A 2 13.60 7.27 1.05
N LYS A 3 13.95 7.78 2.25
CA LYS A 3 15.29 7.61 2.84
C LYS A 3 15.14 7.21 4.29
N ILE A 4 15.77 6.12 4.66
CA ILE A 4 15.84 5.60 6.03
C ILE A 4 17.30 5.60 6.44
N LYS A 5 17.57 6.16 7.61
CA LYS A 5 18.93 6.24 8.18
C LYS A 5 18.95 5.68 9.57
N ASN A 6 19.77 4.66 9.77
CA ASN A 6 20.06 4.04 11.06
C ASN A 6 18.78 3.73 11.89
N ILE A 7 17.70 3.23 11.25
CA ILE A 7 16.45 2.98 11.94
C ILE A 7 16.56 1.83 12.92
N HIS A 8 16.22 2.13 14.17
CA HIS A 8 15.99 1.16 15.23
C HIS A 8 14.53 1.19 15.62
N ALA A 9 13.90 0.03 15.75
CA ALA A 9 12.52 -0.07 16.19
C ALA A 9 12.28 -1.30 17.06
N LYS A 10 11.36 -1.14 18.01
CA LYS A 10 10.94 -2.20 18.93
C LYS A 10 9.42 -2.37 18.91
N ILE A 11 8.99 -3.53 19.39
CA ILE A 11 7.61 -3.79 19.81
C ILE A 11 7.67 -4.19 21.28
N GLU A 12 6.90 -3.52 22.13
CA GLU A 12 7.03 -3.63 23.59
C GLU A 12 8.51 -3.43 24.02
N ASP A 13 9.14 -4.40 24.68
CA ASP A 13 10.54 -4.35 25.12
C ASP A 13 11.52 -5.04 24.14
N LYS A 14 11.02 -5.57 23.01
CA LYS A 14 11.84 -6.33 22.07
C LYS A 14 12.27 -5.50 20.87
N GLY A 15 13.57 -5.20 20.77
CA GLY A 15 14.17 -4.60 19.58
C GLY A 15 14.08 -5.56 18.37
N ILE A 16 13.63 -5.05 17.23
CA ILE A 16 13.46 -5.82 15.99
C ILE A 16 14.31 -5.24 14.86
N LEU A 17 14.26 -3.93 14.65
CA LEU A 17 15.13 -3.26 13.69
C LEU A 17 16.36 -2.70 14.42
N ASN A 18 17.53 -2.96 13.87
CA ASN A 18 18.81 -2.66 14.52
C ASN A 18 19.75 -1.91 13.56
N GLY A 19 19.43 -0.65 13.25
CA GLY A 19 20.27 0.20 12.42
C GLY A 19 20.09 -0.08 10.92
N ILE A 20 18.86 0.05 10.40
CA ILE A 20 18.56 -0.14 8.98
C ILE A 20 18.79 1.15 8.20
N ASP A 21 19.57 1.05 7.12
CA ASP A 21 19.74 2.08 6.11
C ASP A 21 19.11 1.63 4.80
N LEU A 22 18.26 2.47 4.19
CA LEU A 22 17.61 2.19 2.92
C LEU A 22 17.31 3.49 2.16
N GLU A 23 17.60 3.52 0.88
CA GLU A 23 17.17 4.61 0.00
C GLU A 23 16.43 4.02 -1.20
N ILE A 24 15.21 4.54 -1.46
CA ILE A 24 14.39 4.19 -2.62
C ILE A 24 14.10 5.48 -3.39
N LYS A 25 14.42 5.47 -4.69
CA LYS A 25 14.15 6.59 -5.60
C LYS A 25 12.86 6.35 -6.37
N ALA A 26 12.29 7.42 -6.92
CA ALA A 26 11.19 7.30 -7.86
C ALA A 26 11.60 6.44 -9.07
N GLY A 27 10.67 5.64 -9.59
CA GLY A 27 10.91 4.70 -10.68
C GLY A 27 11.54 3.36 -10.26
N GLU A 28 11.91 3.17 -9.00
CA GLU A 28 12.57 1.94 -8.55
C GLU A 28 11.60 0.88 -8.01
N ILE A 29 11.99 -0.38 -8.14
CA ILE A 29 11.41 -1.52 -7.42
C ILE A 29 12.49 -2.11 -6.53
N HIS A 30 12.24 -2.14 -5.23
CA HIS A 30 13.14 -2.72 -4.24
C HIS A 30 12.55 -4.00 -3.64
N ALA A 31 13.26 -5.11 -3.78
CA ALA A 31 12.90 -6.36 -3.13
C ALA A 31 13.68 -6.50 -1.81
N ILE A 32 12.97 -6.48 -0.69
CA ILE A 32 13.54 -6.72 0.64
C ILE A 32 13.51 -8.22 0.93
N MET A 33 14.68 -8.83 1.00
CA MET A 33 14.82 -10.28 1.18
C MET A 33 15.44 -10.60 2.52
N GLY A 34 15.04 -11.72 3.11
CA GLY A 34 15.60 -12.22 4.38
C GLY A 34 14.77 -13.38 4.94
N PRO A 35 15.29 -14.11 5.92
CA PRO A 35 14.57 -15.21 6.56
C PRO A 35 13.33 -14.71 7.31
N ASN A 36 12.45 -15.64 7.69
CA ASN A 36 11.30 -15.31 8.55
C ASN A 36 11.80 -14.76 9.88
N GLY A 37 11.14 -13.71 10.37
CA GLY A 37 11.53 -13.02 11.61
C GLY A 37 12.70 -12.04 11.47
N SER A 38 13.22 -11.77 10.26
CA SER A 38 14.29 -10.79 10.07
C SER A 38 13.86 -9.32 10.12
N GLY A 39 12.56 -9.04 10.31
CA GLY A 39 12.05 -7.67 10.45
C GLY A 39 11.49 -7.05 9.16
N LYS A 40 11.30 -7.82 8.07
CA LYS A 40 10.75 -7.29 6.80
C LYS A 40 9.39 -6.60 6.99
N SER A 41 8.41 -7.30 7.55
CA SER A 41 7.08 -6.76 7.82
C SER A 41 7.11 -5.67 8.90
N THR A 42 8.06 -5.73 9.83
CA THR A 42 8.30 -4.67 10.81
C THR A 42 8.75 -3.38 10.12
N LEU A 43 9.69 -3.49 9.17
CA LEU A 43 10.13 -2.33 8.39
C LEU A 43 8.96 -1.69 7.62
N ALA A 44 8.13 -2.50 6.96
CA ALA A 44 6.93 -2.04 6.27
C ALA A 44 5.96 -1.32 7.24
N SER A 45 5.71 -1.90 8.41
CA SER A 45 4.85 -1.34 9.46
C SER A 45 5.39 -0.04 10.03
N VAL A 46 6.70 0.06 10.26
CA VAL A 46 7.36 1.28 10.75
C VAL A 46 7.28 2.40 9.71
N ILE A 47 7.49 2.12 8.42
CA ILE A 47 7.36 3.11 7.34
C ILE A 47 5.92 3.63 7.25
N THR A 48 4.93 2.77 7.47
CA THR A 48 3.51 3.16 7.42
C THR A 48 2.98 3.76 8.73
N GLY A 49 3.79 3.81 9.78
CA GLY A 49 3.46 4.44 11.05
C GLY A 49 2.55 3.62 11.95
N LYS A 50 2.61 2.28 11.87
CA LYS A 50 1.78 1.41 12.70
C LYS A 50 2.14 1.58 14.18
N GLU A 51 1.19 1.99 15.00
CA GLU A 51 1.38 2.40 16.41
C GLU A 51 2.01 1.34 17.33
N GLU A 52 1.89 0.05 16.97
CA GLU A 52 2.49 -1.05 17.75
C GLU A 52 4.03 -0.99 17.79
N TYR A 53 4.65 -0.27 16.85
CA TYR A 53 6.11 -0.20 16.69
C TYR A 53 6.61 1.17 17.10
N GLU A 54 7.51 1.19 18.09
CA GLU A 54 8.19 2.40 18.54
C GLU A 54 9.54 2.53 17.83
N VAL A 55 9.74 3.63 17.12
CA VAL A 55 11.06 4.01 16.59
C VAL A 55 11.88 4.56 17.75
N THR A 56 13.03 3.94 18.03
CA THR A 56 13.88 4.30 19.17
C THR A 56 15.12 5.11 18.78
N ASP A 57 15.53 5.04 17.51
CA ASP A 57 16.65 5.81 16.96
C ASP A 57 16.57 5.82 15.43
N GLY A 58 17.23 6.79 14.79
CA GLY A 58 17.31 6.95 13.36
C GLY A 58 16.24 7.88 12.79
N GLN A 59 16.07 7.88 11.47
CA GLN A 59 15.19 8.82 10.77
C GLN A 59 14.55 8.20 9.53
N ILE A 60 13.28 8.52 9.28
CA ILE A 60 12.56 8.14 8.06
C ILE A 60 12.12 9.42 7.34
N MET A 61 12.68 9.66 6.16
CA MET A 61 12.33 10.79 5.31
C MET A 61 11.53 10.31 4.09
N PHE A 62 10.38 10.91 3.84
CA PHE A 62 9.61 10.70 2.63
C PHE A 62 9.36 12.04 1.93
N GLU A 63 9.75 12.15 0.65
CA GLU A 63 9.66 13.40 -0.14
C GLU A 63 10.32 14.60 0.58
N ASN A 64 11.44 14.35 1.27
CA ASN A 64 12.21 15.31 2.08
C ASN A 64 11.48 15.79 3.36
N GLU A 65 10.43 15.13 3.78
CA GLU A 65 9.72 15.38 5.03
C GLU A 65 9.98 14.23 6.00
N ASP A 66 10.24 14.56 7.27
CA ASP A 66 10.40 13.58 8.34
C ASP A 66 9.05 12.98 8.71
N LEU A 67 9.00 11.65 8.81
CA LEU A 67 7.77 10.93 9.15
C LEU A 67 7.59 10.67 10.66
N GLU A 68 8.49 11.10 11.52
CA GLU A 68 8.48 10.76 12.96
C GLU A 68 7.13 11.09 13.61
N GLU A 69 6.66 12.33 13.45
CA GLU A 69 5.40 12.81 14.05
C GLU A 69 4.19 12.70 13.09
N VAL A 70 4.35 12.02 11.94
CA VAL A 70 3.30 11.91 10.93
C VAL A 70 2.45 10.68 11.17
N SER A 71 1.14 10.86 11.37
CA SER A 71 0.20 9.76 11.61
C SER A 71 0.08 8.80 10.42
N PRO A 72 -0.38 7.55 10.62
CA PRO A 72 -0.60 6.60 9.52
C PRO A 72 -1.53 7.15 8.42
N GLU A 73 -2.58 7.88 8.80
CA GLU A 73 -3.54 8.49 7.88
C GLU A 73 -2.86 9.59 7.05
N GLU A 74 -2.06 10.43 7.67
CA GLU A 74 -1.32 11.48 6.98
C GLU A 74 -0.26 10.89 6.04
N ARG A 75 0.41 9.80 6.43
CA ARG A 75 1.32 9.05 5.55
C ARG A 75 0.59 8.49 4.32
N ALA A 76 -0.62 7.97 4.51
CA ALA A 76 -1.46 7.52 3.40
C ALA A 76 -1.86 8.69 2.48
N HIS A 77 -2.25 9.86 3.04
CA HIS A 77 -2.54 11.07 2.27
C HIS A 77 -1.33 11.60 1.48
N LYS A 78 -0.12 11.41 1.98
CA LYS A 78 1.13 11.74 1.28
C LYS A 78 1.43 10.79 0.11
N GLY A 79 0.73 9.65 0.04
CA GLY A 79 0.86 8.67 -1.03
C GLY A 79 1.68 7.44 -0.66
N ILE A 80 1.75 7.08 0.62
CA ILE A 80 2.28 5.79 1.06
C ILE A 80 1.12 4.80 1.13
N PHE A 81 1.22 3.70 0.41
CA PHE A 81 0.24 2.61 0.38
C PHE A 81 0.89 1.32 0.89
N MET A 82 0.14 0.54 1.64
CA MET A 82 0.56 -0.79 2.09
C MET A 82 -0.47 -1.85 1.70
N SER A 83 -0.01 -2.89 1.02
CA SER A 83 -0.76 -4.14 0.86
C SER A 83 -0.48 -5.03 2.06
N PHE A 84 -1.52 -5.48 2.73
CA PHE A 84 -1.38 -6.30 3.94
C PHE A 84 -1.17 -7.78 3.61
N GLN A 85 -0.41 -8.48 4.44
CA GLN A 85 -0.30 -9.94 4.36
C GLN A 85 -1.69 -10.62 4.43
N TYR A 86 -2.54 -10.12 5.33
CA TYR A 86 -3.93 -10.56 5.51
C TYR A 86 -4.89 -9.39 5.30
N PRO A 87 -5.46 -9.22 4.08
CA PRO A 87 -6.40 -8.15 3.81
C PRO A 87 -7.66 -8.23 4.68
N ILE A 88 -8.00 -7.10 5.32
CA ILE A 88 -9.15 -7.00 6.22
C ILE A 88 -10.46 -7.08 5.42
N GLU A 89 -11.44 -7.81 5.95
CA GLU A 89 -12.80 -7.87 5.44
C GLU A 89 -13.65 -6.76 6.07
N ILE A 90 -14.41 -6.03 5.24
CA ILE A 90 -15.31 -4.97 5.71
C ILE A 90 -16.72 -5.27 5.18
N PRO A 91 -17.51 -6.08 5.89
CA PRO A 91 -18.86 -6.42 5.48
C PRO A 91 -19.76 -5.18 5.34
N GLY A 92 -20.60 -5.17 4.30
CA GLY A 92 -21.55 -4.07 4.05
C GLY A 92 -20.96 -2.84 3.37
N ILE A 93 -19.65 -2.73 3.23
CA ILE A 93 -19.01 -1.63 2.48
C ILE A 93 -18.53 -2.15 1.13
N THR A 94 -19.14 -1.69 0.04
CA THR A 94 -18.74 -2.09 -1.31
C THR A 94 -17.36 -1.56 -1.66
N THR A 95 -16.64 -2.29 -2.52
CA THR A 95 -15.34 -1.86 -3.06
C THR A 95 -15.43 -0.45 -3.67
N THR A 96 -16.50 -0.14 -4.41
CA THR A 96 -16.73 1.20 -4.95
C THR A 96 -16.82 2.27 -3.87
N ASN A 97 -17.61 2.05 -2.81
CA ASN A 97 -17.77 3.04 -1.74
C ASN A 97 -16.47 3.25 -0.96
N PHE A 98 -15.75 2.19 -0.67
CA PHE A 98 -14.46 2.27 -0.01
C PHE A 98 -13.46 3.11 -0.81
N ILE A 99 -13.29 2.78 -2.09
CA ILE A 99 -12.37 3.51 -3.00
C ILE A 99 -12.76 4.98 -3.15
N LYS A 100 -14.07 5.25 -3.35
CA LYS A 100 -14.56 6.62 -3.43
C LYS A 100 -14.21 7.43 -2.19
N THR A 101 -14.42 6.86 -1.01
CA THR A 101 -14.11 7.53 0.26
C THR A 101 -12.61 7.77 0.37
N ALA A 102 -11.78 6.77 0.13
CA ALA A 102 -10.33 6.89 0.22
C ALA A 102 -9.75 7.95 -0.74
N ILE A 103 -10.21 7.98 -1.98
CA ILE A 103 -9.79 9.00 -2.96
C ILE A 103 -10.21 10.39 -2.50
N ASN A 104 -11.46 10.57 -2.07
CA ASN A 104 -11.96 11.88 -1.67
C ASN A 104 -11.28 12.40 -0.39
N GLU A 105 -11.00 11.55 0.58
CA GLU A 105 -10.24 11.96 1.77
C GLU A 105 -8.80 12.36 1.42
N THR A 106 -8.14 11.63 0.52
CA THR A 106 -6.81 12.03 0.01
C THR A 106 -6.86 13.37 -0.72
N ARG A 107 -7.89 13.62 -1.53
CA ARG A 107 -8.10 14.89 -2.23
C ARG A 107 -8.35 16.05 -1.26
N LYS A 108 -9.19 15.84 -0.24
CA LYS A 108 -9.45 16.84 0.80
C LYS A 108 -8.18 17.22 1.56
N ALA A 109 -7.33 16.23 1.92
CA ALA A 109 -6.05 16.48 2.57
C ALA A 109 -5.12 17.36 1.72
N ARG A 110 -5.30 17.35 0.39
CA ARG A 110 -4.57 18.21 -0.56
C ARG A 110 -5.29 19.54 -0.85
N GLY A 111 -6.41 19.83 -0.20
CA GLY A 111 -7.21 21.02 -0.45
C GLY A 111 -8.03 20.98 -1.74
N GLU A 112 -8.25 19.80 -2.30
CA GLU A 112 -9.01 19.58 -3.52
C GLU A 112 -10.48 19.24 -3.21
N ASN A 113 -11.37 19.53 -4.17
CA ASN A 113 -12.76 19.09 -4.09
C ASN A 113 -12.91 17.58 -4.33
N ASP A 114 -14.02 17.00 -3.88
CA ASP A 114 -14.39 15.62 -4.18
C ASP A 114 -14.35 15.34 -5.69
N MET A 115 -13.93 14.13 -6.05
CA MET A 115 -13.91 13.69 -7.44
C MET A 115 -15.34 13.62 -7.99
N PRO A 116 -15.64 14.25 -9.15
CA PRO A 116 -16.96 14.14 -9.77
C PRO A 116 -17.34 12.69 -10.05
N ALA A 117 -18.61 12.33 -9.82
CA ALA A 117 -19.09 10.96 -9.97
C ALA A 117 -18.83 10.35 -11.37
N LYS A 118 -18.90 11.19 -12.41
CA LYS A 118 -18.59 10.79 -13.79
C LYS A 118 -17.14 10.35 -13.94
N ASP A 119 -16.20 11.11 -13.36
CA ASP A 119 -14.77 10.85 -13.47
C ASP A 119 -14.40 9.62 -12.62
N MET A 120 -15.00 9.48 -11.44
CA MET A 120 -14.87 8.30 -10.61
C MET A 120 -15.31 7.02 -11.35
N LEU A 121 -16.48 7.03 -12.00
CA LEU A 121 -16.97 5.89 -12.75
C LEU A 121 -16.08 5.58 -13.97
N LYS A 122 -15.56 6.59 -14.63
CA LYS A 122 -14.62 6.41 -15.74
C LYS A 122 -13.33 5.74 -15.22
N MET A 123 -12.73 6.26 -14.16
CA MET A 123 -11.52 5.74 -13.57
C MET A 123 -11.70 4.28 -13.09
N LEU A 124 -12.81 3.96 -12.42
CA LEU A 124 -13.12 2.59 -12.00
C LEU A 124 -13.11 1.61 -13.17
N ARG A 125 -13.78 1.96 -14.29
CA ARG A 125 -13.82 1.12 -15.49
C ARG A 125 -12.44 0.94 -16.12
N GLU A 126 -11.72 2.03 -16.33
CA GLU A 126 -10.38 2.02 -16.91
C GLU A 126 -9.41 1.14 -16.10
N LYS A 127 -9.46 1.21 -14.76
CA LYS A 127 -8.61 0.39 -13.89
C LYS A 127 -9.07 -1.08 -13.86
N CYS A 128 -10.37 -1.36 -13.93
CA CYS A 128 -10.86 -2.73 -14.11
C CYS A 128 -10.36 -3.33 -15.41
N ASP A 129 -10.48 -2.60 -16.52
CA ASP A 129 -10.02 -3.06 -17.84
C ASP A 129 -8.49 -3.25 -17.86
N LEU A 130 -7.74 -2.31 -17.27
CA LEU A 130 -6.28 -2.40 -17.16
C LEU A 130 -5.81 -3.66 -16.43
N LEU A 131 -6.52 -4.06 -15.38
CA LEU A 131 -6.14 -5.18 -14.50
C LEU A 131 -6.88 -6.48 -14.79
N ASP A 132 -7.73 -6.49 -15.83
CA ASP A 132 -8.58 -7.64 -16.21
C ASP A 132 -9.47 -8.10 -15.04
N ILE A 133 -10.15 -7.15 -14.39
CA ILE A 133 -11.06 -7.37 -13.27
C ILE A 133 -12.51 -7.20 -13.72
N ASP A 134 -13.36 -8.20 -13.43
CA ASP A 134 -14.80 -8.12 -13.71
C ASP A 134 -15.42 -6.97 -12.88
N GLN A 135 -16.15 -6.08 -13.54
CA GLN A 135 -16.81 -4.95 -12.90
C GLN A 135 -17.82 -5.35 -11.79
N LYS A 136 -18.34 -6.58 -11.82
CA LYS A 136 -19.17 -7.12 -10.72
C LYS A 136 -18.45 -7.13 -9.37
N PHE A 137 -17.13 -7.16 -9.39
CA PHE A 137 -16.28 -7.08 -8.20
C PHE A 137 -16.50 -5.78 -7.42
N LEU A 138 -16.78 -4.67 -8.12
CA LEU A 138 -16.96 -3.34 -7.53
C LEU A 138 -18.18 -3.24 -6.61
N SER A 139 -19.22 -4.06 -6.81
CA SER A 139 -20.44 -4.07 -6.01
C SER A 139 -20.36 -5.00 -4.79
N ARG A 140 -19.34 -5.85 -4.70
CA ARG A 140 -19.13 -6.75 -3.56
C ARG A 140 -18.55 -5.99 -2.38
N SER A 141 -18.87 -6.43 -1.16
CA SER A 141 -18.23 -5.94 0.07
C SER A 141 -16.74 -6.21 0.03
N ILE A 142 -15.95 -5.28 0.57
CA ILE A 142 -14.48 -5.35 0.46
C ILE A 142 -13.97 -6.60 1.16
N ASN A 143 -13.31 -7.46 0.41
CA ASN A 143 -12.69 -8.72 0.84
C ASN A 143 -13.65 -9.76 1.47
N ASP A 144 -14.94 -9.42 1.67
CA ASP A 144 -15.94 -10.30 2.30
C ASP A 144 -16.27 -11.48 1.39
N GLY A 145 -15.95 -12.70 1.86
CA GLY A 145 -16.11 -13.93 1.11
C GLY A 145 -15.23 -14.05 -0.13
N PHE A 146 -14.15 -13.27 -0.24
CA PHE A 146 -13.18 -13.37 -1.32
C PHE A 146 -12.22 -14.53 -1.08
N SER A 147 -11.85 -15.26 -2.13
CA SER A 147 -10.71 -16.16 -2.11
C SER A 147 -9.40 -15.39 -1.89
N GLY A 148 -8.32 -16.07 -1.50
CA GLY A 148 -7.01 -15.45 -1.33
C GLY A 148 -6.56 -14.68 -2.58
N GLY A 149 -6.72 -15.27 -3.76
CA GLY A 149 -6.41 -14.63 -5.03
C GLY A 149 -7.29 -13.41 -5.33
N GLU A 150 -8.58 -13.45 -5.02
CA GLU A 150 -9.48 -12.29 -5.16
C GLU A 150 -9.10 -11.16 -4.21
N LYS A 151 -8.70 -11.46 -2.95
CA LYS A 151 -8.23 -10.46 -1.99
C LYS A 151 -6.99 -9.74 -2.51
N LYS A 152 -6.02 -10.46 -3.05
CA LYS A 152 -4.81 -9.87 -3.61
C LYS A 152 -5.07 -9.05 -4.88
N ARG A 153 -5.97 -9.51 -5.76
CA ARG A 153 -6.43 -8.69 -6.90
C ARG A 153 -7.08 -7.39 -6.43
N ASN A 154 -7.88 -7.45 -5.34
CA ASN A 154 -8.49 -6.25 -4.77
C ASN A 154 -7.45 -5.28 -4.23
N GLU A 155 -6.38 -5.73 -3.59
CA GLU A 155 -5.29 -4.86 -3.14
C GLU A 155 -4.57 -4.19 -4.32
N ILE A 156 -4.28 -4.93 -5.39
CA ILE A 156 -3.70 -4.34 -6.62
C ILE A 156 -4.68 -3.34 -7.26
N PHE A 157 -5.98 -3.62 -7.22
CA PHE A 157 -6.99 -2.68 -7.69
C PHE A 157 -7.02 -1.40 -6.83
N GLN A 158 -6.96 -1.54 -5.50
CA GLN A 158 -6.86 -0.39 -4.59
C GLN A 158 -5.60 0.44 -4.90
N MET A 159 -4.44 -0.21 -5.07
CA MET A 159 -3.21 0.46 -5.46
C MET A 159 -3.36 1.20 -6.80
N ALA A 160 -4.03 0.60 -7.79
CA ALA A 160 -4.28 1.23 -9.07
C ALA A 160 -5.18 2.47 -8.97
N MET A 161 -6.18 2.44 -8.10
CA MET A 161 -7.12 3.54 -7.88
C MET A 161 -6.54 4.68 -7.07
N LEU A 162 -5.71 4.37 -6.08
CA LEU A 162 -5.10 5.36 -5.17
C LEU A 162 -3.84 6.00 -5.75
N GLU A 163 -3.22 5.40 -6.75
CA GLU A 163 -2.02 5.88 -7.44
C GLU A 163 -0.93 6.38 -6.46
N PRO A 164 -0.47 5.51 -5.54
CA PRO A 164 0.48 5.92 -4.52
C PRO A 164 1.84 6.30 -5.11
N LYS A 165 2.56 7.17 -4.42
CA LYS A 165 3.98 7.44 -4.70
C LYS A 165 4.86 6.27 -4.28
N LEU A 166 4.60 5.68 -3.12
CA LEU A 166 5.28 4.50 -2.60
C LEU A 166 4.27 3.40 -2.29
N ALA A 167 4.36 2.27 -2.98
CA ALA A 167 3.61 1.06 -2.67
C ALA A 167 4.49 0.06 -1.94
N ILE A 168 4.08 -0.34 -0.75
CA ILE A 168 4.72 -1.37 0.06
C ILE A 168 3.89 -2.64 -0.05
N LEU A 169 4.49 -3.72 -0.57
CA LEU A 169 3.83 -4.99 -0.83
C LEU A 169 4.40 -6.06 0.09
N ASP A 170 3.77 -6.26 1.26
CA ASP A 170 4.25 -7.24 2.24
C ASP A 170 3.70 -8.63 1.95
N GLU A 171 4.57 -9.55 1.51
CA GLU A 171 4.25 -10.95 1.19
C GLU A 171 3.00 -11.12 0.30
N THR A 172 2.82 -10.24 -0.69
CA THR A 172 1.67 -10.30 -1.61
C THR A 172 1.65 -11.55 -2.49
N ASP A 173 2.74 -12.28 -2.54
CA ASP A 173 2.94 -13.55 -3.25
C ASP A 173 2.64 -14.78 -2.37
N SER A 174 2.55 -14.62 -1.05
CA SER A 174 2.37 -15.73 -0.11
C SER A 174 0.99 -16.40 -0.25
N GLY A 175 1.00 -17.73 -0.40
CA GLY A 175 -0.22 -18.53 -0.48
C GLY A 175 -1.02 -18.40 -1.77
N LEU A 176 -0.46 -17.78 -2.80
CA LEU A 176 -1.08 -17.69 -4.13
C LEU A 176 -0.69 -18.86 -5.02
N ASP A 177 -1.63 -19.29 -5.87
CA ASP A 177 -1.31 -20.12 -7.01
C ASP A 177 -0.54 -19.33 -8.09
N ILE A 178 0.04 -20.04 -9.05
CA ILE A 178 0.87 -19.44 -10.11
C ILE A 178 0.11 -18.39 -10.93
N ASP A 179 -1.18 -18.57 -11.15
CA ASP A 179 -1.97 -17.67 -11.98
C ASP A 179 -2.30 -16.39 -11.23
N ALA A 180 -2.66 -16.48 -9.94
CA ALA A 180 -2.84 -15.31 -9.08
C ALA A 180 -1.52 -14.52 -8.92
N LEU A 181 -0.39 -15.21 -8.76
CA LEU A 181 0.93 -14.58 -8.70
C LEU A 181 1.26 -13.79 -9.99
N LYS A 182 1.00 -14.36 -11.16
CA LYS A 182 1.18 -13.66 -12.45
C LYS A 182 0.31 -12.41 -12.55
N ILE A 183 -0.93 -12.46 -12.06
CA ILE A 183 -1.85 -11.31 -12.09
C ILE A 183 -1.31 -10.18 -11.20
N VAL A 184 -0.86 -10.49 -9.98
CA VAL A 184 -0.24 -9.53 -9.08
C VAL A 184 0.99 -8.90 -9.72
N ALA A 185 1.93 -9.72 -10.21
CA ALA A 185 3.16 -9.25 -10.85
C ALA A 185 2.88 -8.38 -12.08
N ASN A 186 1.95 -8.78 -12.94
CA ASN A 186 1.55 -8.00 -14.10
C ASN A 186 0.87 -6.68 -13.69
N GLY A 187 0.03 -6.69 -12.65
CA GLY A 187 -0.60 -5.51 -12.10
C GLY A 187 0.45 -4.50 -11.62
N VAL A 188 1.40 -4.92 -10.80
CA VAL A 188 2.50 -4.07 -10.33
C VAL A 188 3.30 -3.48 -11.49
N ASN A 189 3.66 -4.32 -12.47
CA ASN A 189 4.41 -3.87 -13.65
C ASN A 189 3.65 -2.83 -14.50
N LYS A 190 2.32 -2.96 -14.62
CA LYS A 190 1.47 -2.00 -15.35
C LYS A 190 1.31 -0.68 -14.61
N LEU A 191 1.38 -0.70 -13.28
CA LEU A 191 1.18 0.48 -12.44
C LEU A 191 2.48 1.23 -12.15
N LYS A 192 3.63 0.57 -12.31
CA LYS A 192 4.93 1.21 -12.17
C LYS A 192 5.14 2.28 -13.23
N ASN A 193 5.64 3.44 -12.80
CA ASN A 193 6.03 4.55 -13.66
C ASN A 193 7.27 5.25 -13.09
N GLN A 194 7.69 6.39 -13.69
CA GLN A 194 8.89 7.13 -13.27
C GLN A 194 8.70 7.93 -11.97
N ASP A 195 7.45 8.14 -11.55
CA ASP A 195 7.10 9.01 -10.42
C ASP A 195 6.75 8.23 -9.16
N ASN A 196 6.58 6.90 -9.25
CA ASN A 196 6.28 6.04 -8.12
C ASN A 196 7.39 5.01 -7.86
N ALA A 197 7.38 4.42 -6.67
CA ALA A 197 8.26 3.32 -6.31
C ALA A 197 7.48 2.18 -5.67
N VAL A 198 8.07 0.98 -5.71
CA VAL A 198 7.50 -0.24 -5.11
C VAL A 198 8.56 -0.92 -4.23
N MET A 199 8.18 -1.28 -3.01
CA MET A 199 8.97 -2.06 -2.08
C MET A 199 8.24 -3.35 -1.72
#